data_2de3875e14f55640e5a003671e215f31
#
_entry.id   2de3875e14f55640e5a003671e215f31
#
_cell.length_a   1.000
_cell.length_b   1.000
_cell.length_c   1.000
_cell.angle_alpha   90.00
_cell.angle_beta   90.00
_cell.angle_gamma   90.00
#
_symmetry.space_group_name_H-M   'P 1'
#
loop_
_entity.id
_entity.type
_entity.pdbx_description
1 polymer ?
#
loop_
_entity_poly.entity_id
_entity_poly.type
_entity_poly.pdbx_seq_one_letter_code
_entity_poly.pdbx_strand_id
1 'polypeptide(L)'
;MKNLKPSHRESKRYLLIKGKDANTRNIDEAILEFIGVLGYAESSPKIIKKQKNEIILAINRGSIDKVRASFLLSGKQLEITKVSGSIGKLK
;
A
#
# COMPACT_ATOMS: atom_id res chain seq x y z
N MET A 1 17.40 26.21 3.54
CA MET A 1 17.34 24.78 3.73
C MET A 1 17.70 24.02 2.47
N LYS A 2 18.53 23.03 2.61
CA LYS A 2 18.90 22.27 1.48
C LYS A 2 17.83 21.32 1.07
N ASN A 3 17.67 21.13 -0.21
CA ASN A 3 16.76 20.12 -0.69
C ASN A 3 17.28 18.75 -0.36
N LEU A 4 16.37 17.86 -0.03
CA LEU A 4 16.75 16.49 0.18
C LEU A 4 17.17 15.87 -1.14
N LYS A 5 18.23 15.09 -1.07
CA LYS A 5 18.66 14.35 -2.23
C LYS A 5 17.69 13.21 -2.48
N PRO A 6 17.62 12.74 -3.72
CA PRO A 6 16.73 11.61 -4.00
C PRO A 6 16.98 10.41 -3.10
N SER A 7 18.22 10.20 -2.68
CA SER A 7 18.53 9.08 -1.81
C SER A 7 17.91 9.20 -0.44
N HIS A 8 17.46 10.39 -0.06
CA HIS A 8 16.83 10.59 1.24
C HIS A 8 15.31 10.40 1.19
N ARG A 9 14.77 10.22 0.00
CA ARG A 9 13.34 10.00 -0.09
C ARG A 9 13.04 8.55 0.20
N GLU A 10 11.86 8.34 0.77
CA GLU A 10 11.38 6.98 0.92
C GLU A 10 11.26 6.32 -0.44
N SER A 11 11.79 5.15 -0.55
CA SER A 11 11.58 4.35 -1.75
C SER A 11 10.16 3.82 -1.73
N LYS A 12 9.54 3.82 -2.89
CA LYS A 12 8.21 3.27 -3.02
C LYS A 12 8.27 1.78 -3.34
N ARG A 13 7.26 1.09 -2.88
CA ARG A 13 7.03 -0.29 -3.29
C ARG A 13 5.61 -0.40 -3.79
N TYR A 14 5.44 -1.25 -4.76
CA TYR A 14 4.15 -1.44 -5.41
C TYR A 14 3.61 -2.80 -5.00
N LEU A 15 2.39 -2.82 -4.51
CA LEU A 15 1.76 -4.04 -4.02
C LEU A 15 0.62 -4.41 -4.93
N LEU A 16 0.62 -5.65 -5.40
CA LEU A 16 -0.52 -6.16 -6.14
C LEU A 16 -1.46 -6.81 -5.14
N ILE A 17 -2.61 -6.21 -4.95
CA ILE A 17 -3.59 -6.65 -3.96
C ILE A 17 -4.77 -7.26 -4.69
N LYS A 18 -5.11 -8.47 -4.34
CA LYS A 18 -6.24 -9.16 -4.92
C LYS A 18 -7.21 -9.57 -3.82
N GLY A 19 -8.45 -9.76 -4.21
CA GLY A 19 -9.44 -10.25 -3.29
C GLY A 19 -10.80 -9.64 -3.56
N LYS A 20 -11.79 -10.27 -2.98
CA LYS A 20 -13.16 -9.85 -3.10
C LYS A 20 -13.36 -8.43 -2.61
N ASP A 21 -12.60 -8.03 -1.59
CA ASP A 21 -12.73 -6.70 -1.00
C ASP A 21 -11.67 -5.72 -1.48
N ALA A 22 -10.98 -6.04 -2.58
CA ALA A 22 -9.90 -5.20 -3.07
C ALA A 22 -10.46 -3.99 -3.82
N ASN A 23 -10.73 -2.94 -3.07
CA ASN A 23 -11.12 -1.65 -3.63
C ASN A 23 -10.52 -0.55 -2.77
N THR A 24 -10.54 0.66 -3.30
CA THR A 24 -9.91 1.80 -2.65
C THR A 24 -10.43 2.00 -1.23
N ARG A 25 -11.73 1.95 -1.07
CA ARG A 25 -12.35 2.22 0.22
C ARG A 25 -11.94 1.21 1.27
N ASN A 26 -11.99 -0.07 0.94
CA ASN A 26 -11.64 -1.11 1.90
C ASN A 26 -10.17 -1.06 2.27
N ILE A 27 -9.32 -0.75 1.31
CA ILE A 27 -7.90 -0.64 1.57
C ILE A 27 -7.63 0.53 2.51
N ASP A 28 -8.21 1.70 2.22
CA ASP A 28 -8.03 2.86 3.09
C ASP A 28 -8.56 2.60 4.48
N GLU A 29 -9.73 1.99 4.59
CA GLU A 29 -10.32 1.68 5.89
C GLU A 29 -9.43 0.74 6.70
N ALA A 30 -8.89 -0.28 6.05
CA ALA A 30 -8.05 -1.23 6.75
C ALA A 30 -6.81 -0.56 7.29
N ILE A 31 -6.16 0.26 6.46
CA ILE A 31 -4.94 0.94 6.88
C ILE A 31 -5.24 1.91 8.00
N LEU A 32 -6.26 2.74 7.83
CA LEU A 32 -6.60 3.75 8.85
C LEU A 32 -6.99 3.11 10.17
N GLU A 33 -7.70 2.01 10.12
CA GLU A 33 -8.18 1.35 11.33
C GLU A 33 -7.04 0.82 12.18
N PHE A 34 -6.02 0.26 11.56
CA PHE A 34 -4.99 -0.45 12.30
C PHE A 34 -3.71 0.33 12.51
N ILE A 35 -3.40 1.30 11.66
CA ILE A 35 -2.20 2.10 11.89
C ILE A 35 -2.48 3.58 12.07
N GLY A 36 -3.75 3.97 11.99
CA GLY A 36 -4.15 5.32 12.33
C GLY A 36 -3.77 6.35 11.29
N VAL A 37 -4.12 7.61 11.58
CA VAL A 37 -3.89 8.71 10.67
C VAL A 37 -2.40 8.94 10.44
N LEU A 38 -1.61 8.89 11.50
CA LEU A 38 -0.17 9.10 11.36
C LEU A 38 0.48 7.99 10.55
N GLY A 39 0.10 6.75 10.82
CA GLY A 39 0.62 5.63 10.05
C GLY A 39 0.20 5.69 8.60
N TYR A 40 -1.04 6.11 8.35
CA TYR A 40 -1.52 6.29 6.98
C TYR A 40 -0.67 7.33 6.26
N ALA A 41 -0.40 8.46 6.92
CA ALA A 41 0.41 9.50 6.33
C ALA A 41 1.84 9.02 6.07
N GLU A 42 2.41 8.26 7.02
CA GLU A 42 3.76 7.73 6.86
C GLU A 42 3.88 6.75 5.71
N SER A 43 2.86 5.91 5.52
CA SER A 43 2.89 4.95 4.44
C SER A 43 2.59 5.59 3.09
N SER A 44 1.93 6.76 3.12
CA SER A 44 1.63 7.52 1.91
C SER A 44 1.03 6.65 0.82
N PRO A 45 -0.07 5.94 1.10
CA PRO A 45 -0.63 5.02 0.13
C PRO A 45 -1.24 5.75 -1.05
N LYS A 46 -1.05 5.19 -2.23
CA LYS A 46 -1.55 5.78 -3.44
C LYS A 46 -1.99 4.69 -4.39
N ILE A 47 -3.23 4.77 -4.85
CA ILE A 47 -3.75 3.81 -5.81
C ILE A 47 -3.18 4.14 -7.19
N ILE A 48 -2.49 3.18 -7.78
CA ILE A 48 -1.89 3.35 -9.09
C ILE A 48 -2.82 2.80 -10.18
N LYS A 49 -3.46 1.68 -9.89
CA LYS A 49 -4.32 1.05 -10.89
C LYS A 49 -5.43 0.30 -10.18
N LYS A 50 -6.63 0.39 -10.73
CA LYS A 50 -7.80 -0.30 -10.19
C LYS A 50 -8.39 -1.19 -11.26
N GLN A 51 -8.68 -2.42 -10.89
CA GLN A 51 -9.43 -3.34 -11.72
C GLN A 51 -10.35 -4.11 -10.79
N LYS A 52 -11.25 -4.86 -11.36
CA LYS A 52 -12.18 -5.62 -10.54
C LYS A 52 -11.41 -6.60 -9.68
N ASN A 53 -11.58 -6.48 -8.37
CA ASN A 53 -10.97 -7.37 -7.39
C ASN A 53 -9.43 -7.34 -7.41
N GLU A 54 -8.86 -6.27 -7.96
CA GLU A 54 -7.41 -6.17 -8.08
C GLU A 54 -6.99 -4.72 -8.06
N ILE A 55 -5.99 -4.40 -7.24
CA ILE A 55 -5.49 -3.02 -7.11
C ILE A 55 -3.98 -3.06 -7.03
N ILE A 56 -3.34 -2.09 -7.68
CA ILE A 56 -1.92 -1.85 -7.47
C ILE A 56 -1.80 -0.63 -6.59
N LEU A 57 -1.20 -0.81 -5.43
CA LEU A 57 -1.05 0.21 -4.42
C LEU A 57 0.43 0.55 -4.25
N ALA A 58 0.75 1.83 -4.26
CA ALA A 58 2.10 2.29 -3.96
C ALA A 58 2.16 2.77 -2.52
N ILE A 59 3.15 2.32 -1.79
CA ILE A 59 3.37 2.77 -0.41
C ILE A 59 4.86 2.95 -0.20
N ASN A 60 5.20 3.64 0.89
CA ASN A 60 6.59 3.75 1.29
C ASN A 60 7.10 2.39 1.73
N ARG A 61 8.32 2.08 1.33
CA ARG A 61 8.91 0.76 1.59
C ARG A 61 8.89 0.38 3.06
N GLY A 62 9.15 1.33 3.92
CA GLY A 62 9.22 1.07 5.35
C GLY A 62 7.88 0.71 5.98
N SER A 63 6.78 0.88 5.24
CA SER A 63 5.45 0.62 5.78
C SER A 63 4.83 -0.69 5.30
N ILE A 64 5.56 -1.50 4.53
CA ILE A 64 5.00 -2.72 3.97
C ILE A 64 4.47 -3.64 5.07
N ASP A 65 5.26 -3.87 6.11
CA ASP A 65 4.85 -4.79 7.16
C ASP A 65 3.61 -4.31 7.90
N LYS A 66 3.53 -3.01 8.14
CA LYS A 66 2.36 -2.43 8.82
C LYS A 66 1.11 -2.56 7.96
N VAL A 67 1.24 -2.29 6.69
CA VAL A 67 0.10 -2.39 5.77
C VAL A 67 -0.34 -3.84 5.64
N ARG A 68 0.62 -4.75 5.53
CA ARG A 68 0.30 -6.17 5.46
C ARG A 68 -0.45 -6.62 6.70
N ALA A 69 0.02 -6.21 7.87
CA ALA A 69 -0.64 -6.56 9.12
C ALA A 69 -2.05 -5.98 9.17
N SER A 70 -2.24 -4.74 8.70
CA SER A 70 -3.55 -4.12 8.72
C SER A 70 -4.54 -4.91 7.87
N PHE A 71 -4.10 -5.42 6.72
CA PHE A 71 -4.97 -6.23 5.87
C PHE A 71 -5.35 -7.54 6.56
N LEU A 72 -4.39 -8.18 7.19
CA LEU A 72 -4.66 -9.43 7.88
C LEU A 72 -5.63 -9.25 9.03
N LEU A 73 -5.48 -8.15 9.77
CA LEU A 73 -6.31 -7.91 10.95
C LEU A 73 -7.67 -7.35 10.62
N SER A 74 -7.84 -6.80 9.43
CA SER A 74 -9.09 -6.16 9.05
C SER A 74 -10.25 -7.14 8.88
N GLY A 75 -9.95 -8.40 8.65
CA GLY A 75 -10.99 -9.36 8.34
C GLY A 75 -11.52 -9.27 6.92
N LYS A 76 -11.01 -8.33 6.14
CA LYS A 76 -11.42 -8.20 4.75
C LYS A 76 -10.59 -9.13 3.87
N GLN A 77 -11.15 -9.48 2.73
CA GLN A 77 -10.45 -10.35 1.78
C GLN A 77 -9.54 -9.51 0.91
N LEU A 78 -8.39 -9.21 1.46
CA LEU A 78 -7.35 -8.42 0.82
C LEU A 78 -6.05 -9.21 0.92
N GLU A 79 -5.50 -9.58 -0.21
CA GLU A 79 -4.27 -10.37 -0.23
C GLU A 79 -3.21 -9.69 -1.06
N ILE A 80 -2.03 -9.50 -0.49
CA ILE A 80 -0.89 -8.98 -1.23
C ILE A 80 -0.22 -10.14 -1.93
N THR A 81 -0.37 -10.20 -3.24
CA THR A 81 0.15 -11.33 -4.01
C THR A 81 1.54 -11.07 -4.57
N LYS A 82 1.89 -9.81 -4.76
CA LYS A 82 3.23 -9.47 -5.23
C LYS A 82 3.67 -8.15 -4.64
N VAL A 83 4.96 -7.99 -4.43
CA VAL A 83 5.57 -6.75 -4.00
C VAL A 83 6.74 -6.49 -4.92
N SER A 84 6.83 -5.29 -5.45
CA SER A 84 7.91 -4.96 -6.37
C SER A 84 8.32 -3.51 -6.23
N GLY A 85 9.58 -3.22 -6.52
CA GLY A 85 10.05 -1.84 -6.59
C GLY A 85 9.72 -1.17 -7.91
N SER A 86 9.08 -1.90 -8.83
CA SER A 86 8.76 -1.40 -10.15
C SER A 86 7.37 -1.84 -10.57
N ILE A 87 6.56 -0.89 -11.06
CA ILE A 87 5.21 -1.20 -11.53
C ILE A 87 5.23 -2.21 -12.65
N GLY A 88 6.21 -2.10 -13.54
CA GLY A 88 6.27 -2.97 -14.70
C GLY A 88 6.30 -4.45 -14.37
N LYS A 89 6.80 -4.79 -13.19
CA LYS A 89 6.90 -6.19 -12.80
C LYS A 89 5.61 -6.75 -12.22
N LEU A 90 4.62 -5.92 -12.02
CA LEU A 90 3.34 -6.34 -11.46
C LEU A 90 2.28 -6.57 -12.54
N LYS A 91 2.57 -6.15 -13.74
CA LYS A 91 1.58 -6.30 -14.83
C LYS A 91 1.62 -7.66 -15.42
#